data_9f8f20779f0f6dc790e40ad76b6a9f1d
#
_entry.id   9f8f20779f0f6dc790e40ad76b6a9f1d
#
_cell.length_a   1.000
_cell.length_b   1.000
_cell.length_c   1.000
_cell.angle_alpha   90.00
_cell.angle_beta   90.00
_cell.angle_gamma   90.00
#
_symmetry.space_group_name_H-M   'P 1'
#
loop_
_entity.id
_entity.type
_entity.pdbx_description
1 polymer ?
#
loop_
_entity_poly.entity_id
_entity_poly.type
_entity_poly.pdbx_seq_one_letter_code
_entity_poly.pdbx_strand_id
1 'polypeptide(L)'
;MKFFALVAAAAASKSQFPSFDTFHANCQMTHTIAQDCGNVYPILDSALKNGFKDPAGGDYALKEDGLNDYVWVTRTTPVKHYVDDIIFELSSVSGGCAVNMRSRSETLSVYDYSTNYCNRWEGKTTTWLTYKSTT
;
A
#
# COMPACT_ATOMS: atom_id res chain seq x y z
N MET A 1 3.97 13.60 31.24
CA MET A 1 4.82 14.37 30.31
C MET A 1 5.63 13.53 29.31
N LYS A 2 5.53 12.22 29.36
CA LYS A 2 6.27 11.33 28.43
C LYS A 2 5.51 10.97 27.16
N PHE A 3 4.28 11.46 26.99
CA PHE A 3 3.39 11.02 25.90
C PHE A 3 3.59 11.77 24.59
N PHE A 4 4.19 12.95 24.59
CA PHE A 4 4.36 13.78 23.40
C PHE A 4 5.44 13.27 22.44
N ALA A 5 6.45 12.56 22.93
CA ALA A 5 7.54 12.03 22.12
C ALA A 5 7.11 10.86 21.20
N LEU A 6 6.08 10.09 21.60
CA LEU A 6 5.57 8.95 20.82
C LEU A 6 4.78 9.38 19.58
N VAL A 7 4.07 10.51 19.66
CA VAL A 7 3.27 11.04 18.53
C VAL A 7 4.18 11.58 17.42
N ALA A 8 5.28 12.23 17.78
CA ALA A 8 6.25 12.76 16.82
C ALA A 8 6.97 11.65 16.04
N ALA A 9 7.29 10.51 16.68
CA ALA A 9 7.94 9.37 16.02
C ALA A 9 7.01 8.69 14.99
N ALA A 10 5.71 8.53 15.30
CA ALA A 10 4.75 7.92 14.38
C ALA A 10 4.52 8.80 13.13
N ALA A 11 4.50 10.12 13.26
CA ALA A 11 4.33 11.05 12.15
C ALA A 11 5.53 11.06 11.17
N ALA A 12 6.74 10.72 11.63
CA ALA A 12 7.95 10.69 10.79
C ALA A 12 8.00 9.47 9.85
N SER A 13 7.39 8.34 10.23
CA SER A 13 7.51 7.07 9.49
C SER A 13 6.93 7.13 8.08
N LYS A 14 5.77 7.74 7.90
CA LYS A 14 5.13 7.91 6.58
C LYS A 14 5.99 8.71 5.61
N SER A 15 6.66 9.76 6.09
CA SER A 15 7.54 10.60 5.26
C SER A 15 8.82 9.88 4.84
N GLN A 16 9.15 8.77 5.46
CA GLN A 16 10.33 7.95 5.14
C GLN A 16 10.08 7.00 3.97
N PHE A 17 8.84 6.93 3.45
CA PHE A 17 8.59 6.14 2.25
C PHE A 17 9.44 6.66 1.09
N PRO A 18 10.18 5.76 0.38
CA PRO A 18 11.15 6.18 -0.63
C PRO A 18 10.53 7.01 -1.75
N SER A 19 11.19 8.08 -2.14
CA SER A 19 10.80 8.90 -3.30
C SER A 19 10.91 8.12 -4.59
N PHE A 20 10.06 8.42 -5.55
CA PHE A 20 10.15 7.85 -6.88
C PHE A 20 11.35 8.43 -7.65
N ASP A 21 12.05 7.56 -8.36
CA ASP A 21 13.16 7.93 -9.22
C ASP A 21 13.15 7.08 -10.51
N THR A 22 14.08 7.35 -11.43
CA THR A 22 14.15 6.67 -12.72
C THR A 22 14.85 5.31 -12.68
N PHE A 23 15.46 4.96 -11.56
CA PHE A 23 16.24 3.73 -11.42
C PHE A 23 15.49 2.60 -10.71
N HIS A 24 14.34 2.91 -10.13
CA HIS A 24 13.50 1.95 -9.41
C HIS A 24 12.10 1.93 -10.03
N ALA A 25 11.65 0.76 -10.41
CA ALA A 25 10.28 0.59 -10.86
C ALA A 25 9.30 1.11 -9.81
N ASN A 26 8.35 1.92 -10.22
CA ASN A 26 7.38 2.55 -9.34
C ASN A 26 6.00 2.60 -9.99
N CYS A 27 5.01 2.75 -9.14
CA CYS A 27 3.62 2.80 -9.55
C CYS A 27 2.81 3.61 -8.54
N GLN A 28 1.86 4.37 -9.03
CA GLN A 28 0.89 5.08 -8.19
C GLN A 28 -0.49 4.95 -8.79
N MET A 29 -1.47 4.67 -7.93
CA MET A 29 -2.88 4.64 -8.32
C MET A 29 -3.75 5.07 -7.15
N THR A 30 -4.93 5.59 -7.45
CA THR A 30 -5.92 5.98 -6.46
C THR A 30 -7.26 5.35 -6.80
N HIS A 31 -7.89 4.75 -5.79
CA HIS A 31 -9.25 4.24 -5.89
C HIS A 31 -10.14 4.89 -4.85
N THR A 32 -11.37 5.22 -5.26
CA THR A 32 -12.40 5.68 -4.34
C THR A 32 -13.35 4.53 -4.03
N ILE A 33 -13.48 4.22 -2.75
CA ILE A 33 -14.39 3.19 -2.24
C ILE A 33 -15.58 3.90 -1.63
N ALA A 34 -16.80 3.47 -1.99
CA ALA A 34 -18.03 4.09 -1.53
C ALA A 34 -18.38 3.71 -0.08
N GLN A 35 -17.40 3.85 0.82
CA GLN A 35 -17.53 3.63 2.26
C GLN A 35 -16.61 4.60 2.99
N ASP A 36 -16.93 4.91 4.24
CA ASP A 36 -16.06 5.75 5.07
C ASP A 36 -14.70 5.11 5.29
N CYS A 37 -13.65 5.91 5.35
CA CYS A 37 -12.30 5.43 5.65
C CYS A 37 -12.22 4.66 6.98
N GLY A 38 -13.06 5.02 7.95
CA GLY A 38 -13.18 4.29 9.22
C GLY A 38 -13.62 2.84 9.05
N ASN A 39 -14.33 2.50 7.97
CA ASN A 39 -14.69 1.13 7.62
C ASN A 39 -13.65 0.47 6.71
N VAL A 40 -13.03 1.22 5.83
CA VAL A 40 -12.04 0.70 4.87
C VAL A 40 -10.72 0.34 5.56
N TYR A 41 -10.22 1.19 6.44
CA TYR A 41 -8.93 1.00 7.10
C TYR A 41 -8.83 -0.33 7.85
N PRO A 42 -9.77 -0.72 8.73
CA PRO A 42 -9.64 -1.98 9.46
C PRO A 42 -9.61 -3.21 8.54
N ILE A 43 -10.34 -3.19 7.44
CA ILE A 43 -10.37 -4.29 6.47
C ILE A 43 -9.02 -4.42 5.77
N LEU A 44 -8.48 -3.31 5.31
CA LEU A 44 -7.18 -3.25 4.63
C LEU A 44 -6.04 -3.66 5.58
N ASP A 45 -6.01 -3.06 6.76
CA ASP A 45 -4.99 -3.32 7.78
C ASP A 45 -4.99 -4.78 8.22
N SER A 46 -6.17 -5.32 8.54
CA SER A 46 -6.32 -6.71 8.96
C SER A 46 -5.84 -7.69 7.88
N ALA A 47 -6.20 -7.45 6.64
CA ALA A 47 -5.80 -8.32 5.53
C ALA A 47 -4.28 -8.31 5.32
N LEU A 48 -3.67 -7.13 5.35
CA LEU A 48 -2.23 -6.99 5.12
C LEU A 48 -1.39 -7.50 6.31
N LYS A 49 -1.89 -7.36 7.52
CA LYS A 49 -1.25 -7.90 8.74
C LYS A 49 -1.20 -9.42 8.78
N ASN A 50 -2.23 -10.08 8.24
CA ASN A 50 -2.41 -11.53 8.36
C ASN A 50 -1.75 -12.33 7.23
N GLY A 51 -0.74 -11.76 6.58
CA GLY A 51 0.01 -12.48 5.54
C GLY A 51 -0.78 -12.63 4.25
N PHE A 52 -1.34 -11.56 3.77
CA PHE A 52 -2.05 -11.54 2.48
C PHE A 52 -1.12 -11.99 1.35
N LYS A 53 -1.66 -12.81 0.47
CA LYS A 53 -1.00 -13.22 -0.77
C LYS A 53 -1.89 -12.81 -1.94
N ASP A 54 -1.33 -12.06 -2.87
CA ASP A 54 -2.10 -11.62 -4.04
C ASP A 54 -2.26 -12.75 -5.08
N PRO A 55 -3.17 -12.61 -6.05
CA PRO A 55 -3.39 -13.63 -7.07
C PRO A 55 -2.17 -13.97 -7.94
N ALA A 56 -1.16 -13.11 -7.97
CA ALA A 56 0.11 -13.38 -8.65
C ALA A 56 1.14 -14.07 -7.75
N GLY A 57 0.76 -14.43 -6.51
CA GLY A 57 1.61 -15.14 -5.57
C GLY A 57 2.55 -14.26 -4.75
N GLY A 58 2.40 -12.94 -4.81
CA GLY A 58 3.21 -12.03 -4.00
C GLY A 58 2.86 -12.11 -2.52
N ASP A 59 3.87 -12.23 -1.67
CA ASP A 59 3.75 -12.26 -0.22
C ASP A 59 3.84 -10.86 0.36
N TYR A 60 2.90 -10.51 1.24
CA TYR A 60 2.83 -9.22 1.91
C TYR A 60 3.23 -9.33 3.36
N ALA A 61 4.07 -8.39 3.81
CA ALA A 61 4.47 -8.26 5.21
C ALA A 61 4.29 -6.82 5.68
N LEU A 62 3.70 -6.64 6.86
CA LEU A 62 3.52 -5.32 7.46
C LEU A 62 4.89 -4.72 7.82
N LYS A 63 5.12 -3.48 7.39
CA LYS A 63 6.29 -2.69 7.77
C LYS A 63 5.93 -1.59 8.77
N GLU A 64 4.82 -0.91 8.55
CA GLU A 64 4.35 0.18 9.40
C GLU A 64 2.84 0.28 9.37
N ASP A 65 2.21 0.38 10.54
CA ASP A 65 0.78 0.64 10.70
C ASP A 65 0.59 2.09 11.14
N GLY A 66 0.03 2.90 10.28
CA GLY A 66 -0.16 4.34 10.50
C GLY A 66 -1.50 4.74 11.12
N LEU A 67 -2.19 3.85 11.80
CA LEU A 67 -3.40 4.11 12.60
C LEU A 67 -4.43 5.01 11.90
N ASN A 68 -5.24 4.43 11.03
CA ASN A 68 -6.31 5.08 10.26
C ASN A 68 -5.85 6.04 9.15
N ASP A 69 -4.56 6.26 8.97
CA ASP A 69 -4.01 7.14 7.96
C ASP A 69 -3.38 6.37 6.80
N TYR A 70 -2.54 5.39 7.12
CA TYR A 70 -1.83 4.61 6.11
C TYR A 70 -1.46 3.21 6.61
N VAL A 71 -1.15 2.33 5.66
CA VAL A 71 -0.52 1.04 5.91
C VAL A 71 0.65 0.89 4.95
N TRP A 72 1.85 0.66 5.49
CA TRP A 72 3.05 0.41 4.71
C TRP A 72 3.44 -1.06 4.83
N VAL A 73 3.55 -1.73 3.69
CA VAL A 73 3.91 -3.14 3.59
C VAL A 73 5.06 -3.33 2.62
N THR A 74 5.68 -4.49 2.69
CA THR A 74 6.53 -5.01 1.62
C THR A 74 5.79 -6.09 0.87
N ARG A 75 6.07 -6.22 -0.42
CA ARG A 75 5.60 -7.32 -1.26
C ARG A 75 6.79 -8.04 -1.86
N THR A 76 6.87 -9.35 -1.65
CA THR A 76 7.96 -10.18 -2.19
C THR A 76 7.43 -11.08 -3.31
N THR A 77 8.07 -11.06 -4.48
CA THR A 77 7.68 -11.91 -5.60
C THR A 77 8.06 -13.38 -5.35
N PRO A 78 7.26 -14.34 -5.88
CA PRO A 78 7.41 -15.75 -5.49
C PRO A 78 8.65 -16.44 -6.04
N VAL A 79 9.17 -16.04 -7.18
CA VAL A 79 10.27 -16.76 -7.85
C VAL A 79 11.62 -16.07 -7.64
N LYS A 80 11.71 -14.80 -7.99
CA LYS A 80 12.97 -14.03 -7.91
C LYS A 80 13.14 -13.31 -6.59
N HIS A 81 12.14 -13.33 -5.73
CA HIS A 81 12.14 -12.68 -4.41
C HIS A 81 12.48 -11.18 -4.46
N TYR A 82 12.01 -10.50 -5.51
CA TYR A 82 12.11 -9.04 -5.57
C TYR A 82 11.17 -8.43 -4.52
N VAL A 83 11.67 -7.43 -3.82
CA VAL A 83 10.93 -6.75 -2.77
C VAL A 83 10.50 -5.37 -3.25
N ASP A 84 9.22 -5.08 -3.10
CA ASP A 84 8.65 -3.77 -3.35
C ASP A 84 8.13 -3.17 -2.04
N ASP A 85 8.42 -1.90 -1.81
CA ASP A 85 7.74 -1.12 -0.78
C ASP A 85 6.41 -0.63 -1.32
N ILE A 86 5.33 -0.82 -0.56
CA ILE A 86 4.00 -0.38 -0.94
C ILE A 86 3.35 0.35 0.23
N ILE A 87 2.88 1.56 -0.01
CA ILE A 87 2.11 2.31 0.99
C ILE A 87 0.70 2.58 0.47
N PHE A 88 -0.28 2.31 1.31
CA PHE A 88 -1.68 2.63 1.11
C PHE A 88 -2.03 3.81 2.01
N GLU A 89 -2.37 4.95 1.42
CA GLU A 89 -2.75 6.15 2.15
C GLU A 89 -4.24 6.41 1.96
N LEU A 90 -4.96 6.61 3.06
CA LEU A 90 -6.39 6.80 3.05
C LEU A 90 -6.74 8.26 3.30
N SER A 91 -7.69 8.79 2.55
CA SER A 91 -8.23 10.13 2.76
C SER A 91 -9.72 10.17 2.50
N SER A 92 -10.46 10.83 3.39
CA SER A 92 -11.90 11.02 3.22
C SER A 92 -12.17 11.97 2.07
N VAL A 93 -13.05 11.55 1.17
CA VAL A 93 -13.45 12.33 0.00
C VAL A 93 -14.97 12.35 -0.10
N SER A 94 -15.51 13.21 -0.96
CA SER A 94 -16.93 13.18 -1.29
C SER A 94 -17.28 11.84 -1.93
N GLY A 95 -18.22 11.13 -1.34
CA GLY A 95 -18.65 9.80 -1.81
C GLY A 95 -17.89 8.63 -1.22
N GLY A 96 -16.94 8.82 -0.30
CA GLY A 96 -16.32 7.69 0.38
C GLY A 96 -14.88 7.89 0.86
N CYS A 97 -14.05 6.89 0.61
CA CYS A 97 -12.66 6.86 1.00
C CYS A 97 -11.77 6.72 -0.24
N ALA A 98 -10.85 7.66 -0.44
CA ALA A 98 -9.81 7.52 -1.44
C ALA A 98 -8.65 6.73 -0.84
N VAL A 99 -8.27 5.65 -1.50
CA VAL A 99 -7.09 4.86 -1.18
C VAL A 99 -6.04 5.13 -2.25
N ASN A 100 -5.01 5.87 -1.88
CA ASN A 100 -3.88 6.14 -2.75
C ASN A 100 -2.78 5.12 -2.48
N MET A 101 -2.45 4.31 -3.47
CA MET A 101 -1.40 3.32 -3.39
C MET A 101 -0.17 3.81 -4.13
N ARG A 102 0.98 3.74 -3.49
CA ARG A 102 2.29 3.96 -4.13
C ARG A 102 3.15 2.73 -3.92
N SER A 103 3.78 2.28 -4.98
CA SER A 103 4.68 1.13 -4.96
C SER A 103 6.03 1.51 -5.55
N ARG A 104 7.11 1.02 -4.94
CA ARG A 104 8.47 1.25 -5.42
C ARG A 104 9.32 0.01 -5.16
N SER A 105 10.00 -0.46 -6.19
CA SER A 105 10.95 -1.57 -6.04
C SER A 105 12.15 -1.15 -5.21
N GLU A 106 12.58 -2.01 -4.29
CA GLU A 106 13.85 -1.83 -3.56
C GLU A 106 15.07 -2.14 -4.43
N THR A 107 14.89 -2.94 -5.49
CA THR A 107 15.95 -3.34 -6.40
C THR A 107 16.06 -2.36 -7.56
N LEU A 108 17.28 -2.04 -7.97
CA LEU A 108 17.51 -1.25 -9.18
C LEU A 108 16.92 -1.96 -10.39
N SER A 109 16.06 -1.28 -11.12
CA SER A 109 15.45 -1.77 -12.35
C SER A 109 15.63 -0.74 -13.46
N VAL A 110 16.61 -1.00 -14.30
CA VAL A 110 16.98 -0.10 -15.41
C VAL A 110 15.99 -0.17 -16.57
N TYR A 111 15.15 -1.22 -16.60
CA TYR A 111 14.15 -1.41 -17.63
C TYR A 111 12.77 -1.12 -17.06
N ASP A 112 11.97 -0.38 -17.83
CA ASP A 112 10.64 0.09 -17.47
C ASP A 112 9.62 -1.06 -17.40
N TYR A 113 9.64 -1.80 -16.31
CA TYR A 113 8.57 -2.73 -15.98
C TYR A 113 7.41 -2.04 -15.25
N SER A 114 7.54 -0.75 -14.93
CA SER A 114 6.57 -0.02 -14.11
C SER A 114 5.18 0.03 -14.74
N THR A 115 5.09 0.26 -16.05
CA THR A 115 3.81 0.29 -16.77
C THR A 115 3.11 -1.07 -16.73
N ASN A 116 3.84 -2.16 -16.99
CA ASN A 116 3.29 -3.51 -16.92
C ASN A 116 2.95 -3.94 -15.51
N TYR A 117 3.70 -3.47 -14.53
CA TYR A 117 3.47 -3.75 -13.12
C TYR A 117 2.19 -3.09 -12.61
N CYS A 118 2.00 -1.80 -12.89
CA CYS A 118 0.77 -1.09 -12.56
C CYS A 118 -0.46 -1.72 -13.19
N ASN A 119 -0.39 -2.07 -14.47
CA ASN A 119 -1.51 -2.70 -15.18
C ASN A 119 -1.89 -4.07 -14.58
N ARG A 120 -0.91 -4.82 -14.11
CA ARG A 120 -1.16 -6.08 -13.39
C ARG A 120 -1.82 -5.87 -12.03
N TRP A 121 -1.46 -4.81 -11.35
CA TRP A 121 -1.98 -4.46 -10.04
C TRP A 121 -3.39 -3.89 -10.12
N GLU A 122 -3.61 -3.02 -11.08
CA GLU A 122 -4.86 -2.28 -11.23
C GLU A 122 -6.09 -3.20 -11.26
N GLY A 123 -6.04 -4.26 -12.07
CA GLY A 123 -7.15 -5.20 -12.17
C GLY A 123 -7.35 -6.08 -10.93
N LYS A 124 -6.27 -6.37 -10.20
CA LYS A 124 -6.31 -7.35 -9.09
C LYS A 124 -6.53 -6.71 -7.74
N THR A 125 -5.85 -5.61 -7.47
CA THR A 125 -6.00 -4.92 -6.18
C THR A 125 -7.33 -4.20 -6.08
N THR A 126 -7.78 -3.58 -7.15
CA THR A 126 -9.10 -2.92 -7.21
C THR A 126 -10.21 -3.92 -6.95
N THR A 127 -10.18 -5.04 -7.65
CA THR A 127 -11.18 -6.11 -7.49
C THR A 127 -11.18 -6.63 -6.07
N TRP A 128 -10.02 -6.84 -5.48
CA TRP A 128 -9.91 -7.33 -4.11
C TRP A 128 -10.41 -6.31 -3.08
N LEU A 129 -10.00 -5.05 -3.19
CA LEU A 129 -10.47 -3.99 -2.29
C LEU A 129 -11.97 -3.78 -2.40
N THR A 130 -12.51 -3.79 -3.61
CA THR A 130 -13.95 -3.69 -3.84
C THR A 130 -14.69 -4.87 -3.23
N TYR A 131 -14.21 -6.09 -3.47
CA TYR A 131 -14.80 -7.29 -2.91
C TYR A 131 -14.82 -7.26 -1.38
N LYS A 132 -13.72 -6.91 -0.75
CA LYS A 132 -13.62 -6.84 0.72
C LYS A 132 -14.44 -5.70 1.32
N SER A 133 -14.56 -4.59 0.63
CA SER A 133 -15.35 -3.46 1.13
C SER A 133 -16.86 -3.69 1.04
N THR A 134 -17.31 -4.63 0.19
CA THR A 134 -18.73 -4.98 0.03
C THR A 134 -19.16 -6.19 0.86
N THR A 135 -18.24 -6.95 1.38
CA THR A 135 -18.50 -8.11 2.25
C THR A 135 -18.26 -7.78 3.73
#